data_4de2d18e8f170d954e314c2f1ee1ddeb
#
_entry.id   4de2d18e8f170d954e314c2f1ee1ddeb
#
_cell.length_a   1.000
_cell.length_b   1.000
_cell.length_c   1.000
_cell.angle_alpha   90.00
_cell.angle_beta   90.00
_cell.angle_gamma   90.00
#
_symmetry.space_group_name_H-M   'P 1'
#
loop_
_entity.id
_entity.type
_entity.pdbx_description
1 polymer ?
#
loop_
_entity_poly.entity_id
_entity_poly.type
_entity_poly.pdbx_seq_one_letter_code
_entity_poly.pdbx_strand_id
1 'polypeptide(L)'
;LRAKYKYIQTLMILVIMILMATTEGFINIFGTTIKNDFALSDTRYSLMFTLGSIAYLAFNYVGGSLCDKLGQKKLFLIGLIGAALGNLVLSIAPNFTVFTIGFVIMQLFIGMMSIAANTIIPLLWITGQAIIMNLTHFAYGAGLSITQKVSGVFLNNGICWRNVYLIGVVISLIVFIVFIFIKLPENKVSREENKVSLKEILDKKVSWYFIFAMGFYIMAEQSTGRWLPGFIETSYSNLNESQIASYISLFFILLTIGRLVGGFIADKLGEIKTVIIFSLLGGTLFILGLFLGINGLYIISLSGFFFSIIFPTLVIIIGNTFKIGTAYTTGVIISFAGIVNTSMNLALGFLSDLLGIQKAIFLVPIAILMTFFFVSGINITLKNKKAV
;
A
#
# COMPACT_ATOMS: atom_id res chain seq x y z
N LEU A 1 20.64 13.96 22.57
CA LEU A 1 19.55 14.80 22.05
C LEU A 1 19.16 14.41 20.61
N ARG A 2 20.13 14.27 19.68
CA ARG A 2 19.85 13.90 18.26
C ARG A 2 19.18 12.52 18.13
N ALA A 3 19.60 11.52 18.89
CA ALA A 3 19.00 10.19 18.84
C ALA A 3 17.54 10.18 19.32
N LYS A 4 17.22 10.85 20.43
CA LYS A 4 15.84 10.96 20.96
C LYS A 4 14.91 11.66 19.98
N TYR A 5 15.40 12.66 19.26
CA TYR A 5 14.62 13.39 18.28
C TYR A 5 14.23 12.55 17.05
N LYS A 6 15.11 11.63 16.61
CA LYS A 6 14.86 10.68 15.54
C LYS A 6 13.64 9.75 15.84
N TYR A 7 13.49 9.30 17.09
CA TYR A 7 12.33 8.49 17.49
C TYR A 7 11.02 9.29 17.44
N ILE A 8 11.06 10.59 17.83
CA ILE A 8 9.88 11.47 17.72
C ILE A 8 9.49 11.67 16.26
N GLN A 9 10.45 11.87 15.37
CA GLN A 9 10.22 11.97 13.92
C GLN A 9 9.57 10.70 13.38
N THR A 10 10.11 9.53 13.75
CA THR A 10 9.55 8.24 13.35
C THR A 10 8.13 8.05 13.89
N LEU A 11 7.88 8.36 15.18
CA LEU A 11 6.56 8.28 15.77
C LEU A 11 5.53 9.13 15.00
N MET A 12 5.92 10.33 14.60
CA MET A 12 5.02 11.20 13.82
C MET A 12 4.73 10.64 12.43
N ILE A 13 5.69 9.96 11.79
CA ILE A 13 5.46 9.26 10.52
C ILE A 13 4.47 8.11 10.74
N LEU A 14 4.60 7.33 11.82
CA LEU A 14 3.63 6.28 12.17
C LEU A 14 2.22 6.84 12.37
N VAL A 15 2.09 7.99 13.07
CA VAL A 15 0.80 8.69 13.24
C VAL A 15 0.21 9.11 11.88
N ILE A 16 1.02 9.63 10.97
CA ILE A 16 0.55 9.97 9.62
C ILE A 16 0.10 8.72 8.86
N MET A 17 0.82 7.60 8.97
CA MET A 17 0.42 6.33 8.34
C MET A 17 -0.92 5.82 8.88
N ILE A 18 -1.14 5.91 10.20
CA ILE A 18 -2.43 5.59 10.82
C ILE A 18 -3.53 6.52 10.30
N LEU A 19 -3.26 7.83 10.20
CA LEU A 19 -4.23 8.81 9.69
C LEU A 19 -4.61 8.53 8.23
N MET A 20 -3.64 8.23 7.37
CA MET A 20 -3.90 7.84 5.98
C MET A 20 -4.82 6.62 5.91
N ALA A 21 -4.52 5.59 6.68
CA ALA A 21 -5.34 4.38 6.77
C ALA A 21 -6.74 4.67 7.34
N THR A 22 -6.85 5.59 8.30
CA THR A 22 -8.13 6.00 8.88
C THR A 22 -9.04 6.65 7.84
N THR A 23 -8.52 7.60 7.07
CA THR A 23 -9.29 8.30 6.05
C THR A 23 -9.74 7.39 4.90
N GLU A 24 -8.92 6.42 4.52
CA GLU A 24 -9.28 5.39 3.54
C GLU A 24 -10.22 4.32 4.11
N GLY A 25 -10.11 4.02 5.41
CA GLY A 25 -10.88 2.97 6.07
C GLY A 25 -12.37 3.28 6.24
N PHE A 26 -12.76 4.55 6.31
CA PHE A 26 -14.15 4.95 6.50
C PHE A 26 -15.07 4.41 5.41
N ILE A 27 -14.66 4.48 4.15
CA ILE A 27 -15.46 4.02 3.01
C ILE A 27 -15.77 2.52 3.05
N ASN A 28 -14.91 1.72 3.67
CA ASN A 28 -15.07 0.27 3.75
C ASN A 28 -16.28 -0.14 4.59
N ILE A 29 -16.60 0.63 5.63
CA ILE A 29 -17.71 0.33 6.56
C ILE A 29 -18.98 1.08 6.14
N PHE A 30 -18.85 2.34 5.77
CA PHE A 30 -20.00 3.17 5.39
C PHE A 30 -20.37 3.05 3.91
N GLY A 31 -19.65 2.25 3.12
CA GLY A 31 -19.86 2.13 1.68
C GLY A 31 -21.28 1.76 1.28
N THR A 32 -21.90 0.79 1.96
CA THR A 32 -23.30 0.40 1.70
C THR A 32 -24.27 1.53 2.03
N THR A 33 -24.08 2.21 3.17
CA THR A 33 -24.91 3.35 3.57
C THR A 33 -24.80 4.49 2.55
N ILE A 34 -23.56 4.81 2.11
CA ILE A 34 -23.32 5.85 1.08
C ILE A 34 -23.96 5.46 -0.25
N LYS A 35 -23.86 4.19 -0.66
CA LYS A 35 -24.55 3.70 -1.87
C LYS A 35 -26.07 3.90 -1.81
N ASN A 36 -26.65 3.57 -0.66
CA ASN A 36 -28.10 3.70 -0.44
C ASN A 36 -28.53 5.18 -0.41
N ASP A 37 -27.80 6.04 0.32
CA ASP A 37 -28.09 7.47 0.42
C ASP A 37 -28.09 8.19 -0.94
N PHE A 38 -27.19 7.79 -1.84
CA PHE A 38 -27.11 8.38 -3.19
C PHE A 38 -27.78 7.53 -4.29
N ALA A 39 -28.45 6.43 -3.93
CA ALA A 39 -29.11 5.49 -4.86
C ALA A 39 -28.17 5.03 -6.00
N LEU A 40 -26.97 4.55 -5.65
CA LEU A 40 -25.91 4.22 -6.61
C LEU A 40 -26.00 2.80 -7.13
N SER A 41 -25.75 2.64 -8.44
CA SER A 41 -25.38 1.35 -9.01
C SER A 41 -23.94 0.97 -8.61
N ASP A 42 -23.64 -0.34 -8.62
CA ASP A 42 -22.27 -0.85 -8.35
C ASP A 42 -21.25 -0.26 -9.34
N THR A 43 -21.62 -0.10 -10.58
CA THR A 43 -20.78 0.50 -11.63
C THR A 43 -20.38 1.94 -11.27
N ARG A 44 -21.33 2.78 -10.86
CA ARG A 44 -21.04 4.18 -10.46
C ARG A 44 -20.14 4.23 -9.22
N TYR A 45 -20.43 3.37 -8.25
CA TYR A 45 -19.61 3.26 -7.03
C TYR A 45 -18.19 2.81 -7.34
N SER A 46 -18.02 1.79 -8.20
CA SER A 46 -16.71 1.30 -8.65
C SER A 46 -15.93 2.32 -9.46
N LEU A 47 -16.60 3.15 -10.28
CA LEU A 47 -15.96 4.21 -11.04
C LEU A 47 -15.28 5.24 -10.13
N MET A 48 -15.86 5.56 -8.99
CA MET A 48 -15.24 6.45 -8.00
C MET A 48 -13.90 5.89 -7.52
N PHE A 49 -13.82 4.60 -7.21
CA PHE A 49 -12.55 3.97 -6.80
C PHE A 49 -11.52 3.97 -7.94
N THR A 50 -11.96 3.78 -9.18
CA THR A 50 -11.08 3.86 -10.35
C THR A 50 -10.48 5.25 -10.48
N LEU A 51 -11.30 6.31 -10.39
CA LEU A 51 -10.84 7.70 -10.43
C LEU A 51 -9.90 8.02 -9.27
N GLY A 52 -10.22 7.55 -8.06
CA GLY A 52 -9.35 7.68 -6.89
C GLY A 52 -7.99 7.00 -7.07
N SER A 53 -7.98 5.79 -7.63
CA SER A 53 -6.74 5.05 -7.90
C SER A 53 -5.86 5.77 -8.93
N ILE A 54 -6.46 6.29 -10.00
CA ILE A 54 -5.73 7.10 -10.99
C ILE A 54 -5.11 8.34 -10.32
N ALA A 55 -5.89 9.02 -9.49
CA ALA A 55 -5.43 10.20 -8.74
C ALA A 55 -4.27 9.86 -7.80
N TYR A 56 -4.39 8.78 -7.03
CA TYR A 56 -3.35 8.27 -6.15
C TYR A 56 -2.04 7.98 -6.90
N LEU A 57 -2.11 7.24 -8.02
CA LEU A 57 -0.94 6.89 -8.83
C LEU A 57 -0.30 8.13 -9.48
N ALA A 58 -1.12 9.04 -10.01
CA ALA A 58 -0.63 10.29 -10.60
C ALA A 58 0.14 11.12 -9.58
N PHE A 59 -0.36 11.21 -8.33
CA PHE A 59 0.29 12.00 -7.30
C PHE A 59 1.41 11.26 -6.54
N ASN A 60 1.49 9.94 -6.61
CA ASN A 60 2.74 9.24 -6.28
C ASN A 60 3.86 9.64 -7.24
N TYR A 61 3.57 9.69 -8.55
CA TYR A 61 4.53 10.09 -9.57
C TYR A 61 4.97 11.56 -9.40
N VAL A 62 4.01 12.50 -9.37
CA VAL A 62 4.26 13.92 -9.18
C VAL A 62 4.89 14.20 -7.81
N GLY A 63 4.40 13.53 -6.78
CA GLY A 63 4.88 13.62 -5.40
C GLY A 63 6.34 13.23 -5.26
N GLY A 64 6.82 12.23 -6.01
CA GLY A 64 8.24 11.87 -6.06
C GLY A 64 9.12 13.04 -6.50
N SER A 65 8.76 13.70 -7.60
CA SER A 65 9.46 14.90 -8.08
C SER A 65 9.36 16.07 -7.10
N LEU A 66 8.19 16.27 -6.49
CA LEU A 66 8.00 17.32 -5.49
C LEU A 66 8.78 17.02 -4.20
N CYS A 67 8.92 15.77 -3.82
CA CYS A 67 9.74 15.34 -2.67
C CYS A 67 11.20 15.75 -2.84
N ASP A 68 11.77 15.50 -4.01
CA ASP A 68 13.17 15.88 -4.31
C ASP A 68 13.37 17.41 -4.35
N LYS A 69 12.34 18.17 -4.77
CA LYS A 69 12.40 19.63 -4.86
C LYS A 69 12.09 20.36 -3.56
N LEU A 70 11.04 19.96 -2.87
CA LEU A 70 10.48 20.65 -1.72
C LEU A 70 10.87 20.02 -0.38
N GLY A 71 11.29 18.75 -0.41
CA GLY A 71 11.55 17.92 0.76
C GLY A 71 10.28 17.28 1.34
N GLN A 72 10.46 16.17 2.03
CA GLN A 72 9.38 15.35 2.57
C GLN A 72 8.48 16.09 3.56
N LYS A 73 9.06 16.98 4.39
CA LYS A 73 8.29 17.77 5.37
C LYS A 73 7.18 18.58 4.71
N LYS A 74 7.49 19.30 3.64
CA LYS A 74 6.52 20.15 2.95
C LYS A 74 5.42 19.31 2.31
N LEU A 75 5.77 18.13 1.76
CA LEU A 75 4.80 17.23 1.19
C LEU A 75 3.83 16.68 2.23
N PHE A 76 4.32 16.30 3.41
CA PHE A 76 3.42 15.89 4.50
C PHE A 76 2.48 17.01 4.92
N LEU A 77 2.96 18.25 5.05
CA LEU A 77 2.13 19.41 5.42
C LEU A 77 1.06 19.70 4.35
N ILE A 78 1.45 19.71 3.08
CA ILE A 78 0.51 19.88 1.95
C ILE A 78 -0.49 18.73 1.93
N GLY A 79 -0.02 17.49 2.09
CA GLY A 79 -0.83 16.30 2.11
C GLY A 79 -1.86 16.27 3.25
N LEU A 80 -1.48 16.69 4.45
CA LEU A 80 -2.38 16.76 5.61
C LEU A 80 -3.50 17.79 5.42
N ILE A 81 -3.19 18.97 4.87
CA ILE A 81 -4.22 19.96 4.51
C ILE A 81 -5.10 19.44 3.39
N GLY A 82 -4.52 18.82 2.37
CA GLY A 82 -5.28 18.25 1.27
C GLY A 82 -6.18 17.10 1.70
N ALA A 83 -5.72 16.24 2.62
CA ALA A 83 -6.56 15.20 3.22
C ALA A 83 -7.70 15.79 4.04
N ALA A 84 -7.46 16.85 4.83
CA ALA A 84 -8.51 17.57 5.55
C ALA A 84 -9.54 18.16 4.57
N LEU A 85 -9.09 18.78 3.48
CA LEU A 85 -9.96 19.31 2.43
C LEU A 85 -10.80 18.21 1.77
N GLY A 86 -10.19 17.08 1.39
CA GLY A 86 -10.90 15.94 0.82
C GLY A 86 -11.98 15.41 1.77
N ASN A 87 -11.63 15.19 3.05
CA ASN A 87 -12.59 14.77 4.08
C ASN A 87 -13.71 15.81 4.29
N LEU A 88 -13.41 17.11 4.24
CA LEU A 88 -14.41 18.17 4.35
C LEU A 88 -15.40 18.10 3.18
N VAL A 89 -14.92 18.01 1.93
CA VAL A 89 -15.78 17.88 0.75
C VAL A 89 -16.63 16.62 0.83
N LEU A 90 -16.08 15.50 1.29
CA LEU A 90 -16.84 14.27 1.53
C LEU A 90 -17.95 14.47 2.57
N SER A 91 -17.65 15.13 3.70
CA SER A 91 -18.61 15.32 4.80
C SER A 91 -19.81 16.20 4.42
N ILE A 92 -19.60 17.20 3.57
CA ILE A 92 -20.65 18.15 3.15
C ILE A 92 -21.27 17.82 1.77
N ALA A 93 -20.89 16.69 1.16
CA ALA A 93 -21.31 16.34 -0.20
C ALA A 93 -22.84 16.24 -0.33
N PRO A 94 -23.50 17.10 -1.15
CA PRO A 94 -24.94 17.05 -1.36
C PRO A 94 -25.36 15.96 -2.36
N ASN A 95 -24.43 15.48 -3.18
CA ASN A 95 -24.65 14.47 -4.20
C ASN A 95 -23.38 13.66 -4.46
N PHE A 96 -23.53 12.54 -5.20
CA PHE A 96 -22.43 11.62 -5.46
C PHE A 96 -21.29 12.24 -6.29
N THR A 97 -21.55 13.18 -7.16
CA THR A 97 -20.49 13.84 -7.94
C THR A 97 -19.55 14.62 -7.04
N VAL A 98 -20.09 15.41 -6.11
CA VAL A 98 -19.27 16.14 -5.12
C VAL A 98 -18.56 15.18 -4.17
N PHE A 99 -19.22 14.08 -3.77
CA PHE A 99 -18.61 13.02 -2.98
C PHE A 99 -17.40 12.40 -3.72
N THR A 100 -17.56 12.09 -5.00
CA THR A 100 -16.47 11.55 -5.85
C THR A 100 -15.31 12.55 -5.97
N ILE A 101 -15.59 13.84 -6.13
CA ILE A 101 -14.55 14.89 -6.16
C ILE A 101 -13.80 14.91 -4.84
N GLY A 102 -14.48 14.87 -3.69
CA GLY A 102 -13.85 14.80 -2.36
C GLY A 102 -12.97 13.56 -2.22
N PHE A 103 -13.43 12.39 -2.68
CA PHE A 103 -12.69 11.15 -2.67
C PHE A 103 -11.42 11.23 -3.53
N VAL A 104 -11.52 11.78 -4.74
CA VAL A 104 -10.39 12.00 -5.64
C VAL A 104 -9.37 12.94 -5.02
N ILE A 105 -9.81 14.07 -4.44
CA ILE A 105 -8.93 15.02 -3.72
C ILE A 105 -8.20 14.29 -2.58
N MET A 106 -8.90 13.53 -1.76
CA MET A 106 -8.31 12.75 -0.67
C MET A 106 -7.23 11.80 -1.20
N GLN A 107 -7.51 11.03 -2.25
CA GLN A 107 -6.58 10.06 -2.83
C GLN A 107 -5.35 10.71 -3.48
N LEU A 108 -5.49 11.88 -4.09
CA LEU A 108 -4.36 12.68 -4.58
C LEU A 108 -3.34 12.96 -3.46
N PHE A 109 -3.83 13.46 -2.32
CA PHE A 109 -2.97 13.85 -1.21
C PHE A 109 -2.47 12.67 -0.38
N ILE A 110 -3.23 11.58 -0.30
CA ILE A 110 -2.74 10.31 0.28
C ILE A 110 -1.59 9.77 -0.58
N GLY A 111 -1.69 9.77 -1.91
CA GLY A 111 -0.60 9.38 -2.80
C GLY A 111 0.66 10.22 -2.58
N MET A 112 0.51 11.53 -2.40
CA MET A 112 1.63 12.44 -2.09
C MET A 112 2.26 12.14 -0.73
N MET A 113 1.47 11.89 0.31
CA MET A 113 2.00 11.53 1.64
C MET A 113 2.63 10.14 1.63
N SER A 114 2.09 9.21 0.87
CA SER A 114 2.62 7.84 0.73
C SER A 114 4.06 7.86 0.21
N ILE A 115 4.35 8.59 -0.87
CA ILE A 115 5.72 8.67 -1.39
C ILE A 115 6.67 9.38 -0.42
N ALA A 116 6.20 10.42 0.31
CA ALA A 116 6.99 11.07 1.33
C ALA A 116 7.33 10.10 2.48
N ALA A 117 6.36 9.28 2.93
CA ALA A 117 6.57 8.27 3.97
C ALA A 117 7.55 7.18 3.53
N ASN A 118 7.43 6.70 2.30
CA ASN A 118 8.31 5.66 1.76
C ASN A 118 9.75 6.14 1.57
N THR A 119 9.97 7.44 1.37
CA THR A 119 11.31 7.99 1.05
C THR A 119 12.01 8.64 2.23
N ILE A 120 11.30 8.96 3.33
CA ILE A 120 11.90 9.60 4.51
C ILE A 120 12.67 8.60 5.38
N ILE A 121 12.28 7.34 5.43
CA ILE A 121 12.89 6.35 6.34
C ILE A 121 14.38 6.15 6.09
N PRO A 122 14.86 5.96 4.83
CA PRO A 122 16.30 5.87 4.56
C PRO A 122 17.10 7.13 4.94
N LEU A 123 16.46 8.30 4.97
CA LEU A 123 17.09 9.55 5.40
C LEU A 123 17.21 9.68 6.92
N LEU A 124 16.28 9.08 7.67
CA LEU A 124 16.24 9.09 9.13
C LEU A 124 17.11 7.97 9.73
N TRP A 125 17.17 6.83 9.08
CA TRP A 125 17.78 5.63 9.62
C TRP A 125 18.88 5.09 8.69
N ILE A 126 20.12 5.02 9.20
CA ILE A 126 21.26 4.44 8.47
C ILE A 126 21.25 2.90 8.64
N THR A 127 20.87 2.42 9.83
CA THR A 127 20.75 1.01 10.18
C THR A 127 19.34 0.69 10.61
N GLY A 128 18.87 -0.53 10.43
CA GLY A 128 17.52 -0.96 10.79
C GLY A 128 16.42 -0.37 9.88
N GLN A 129 16.75 0.04 8.66
CA GLN A 129 15.79 0.63 7.72
C GLN A 129 14.62 -0.31 7.44
N ALA A 130 14.89 -1.62 7.28
CA ALA A 130 13.87 -2.61 7.02
C ALA A 130 12.89 -2.73 8.21
N ILE A 131 13.38 -2.72 9.44
CA ILE A 131 12.54 -2.76 10.64
C ILE A 131 11.61 -1.56 10.67
N ILE A 132 12.14 -0.36 10.49
CA ILE A 132 11.35 0.89 10.58
C ILE A 132 10.37 1.00 9.40
N MET A 133 10.77 0.63 8.19
CA MET A 133 9.87 0.63 7.03
C MET A 133 8.71 -0.37 7.24
N ASN A 134 9.00 -1.56 7.71
CA ASN A 134 7.95 -2.54 8.03
C ASN A 134 7.04 -2.05 9.17
N LEU A 135 7.60 -1.35 10.18
CA LEU A 135 6.82 -0.74 11.25
C LEU A 135 5.87 0.37 10.73
N THR A 136 6.29 1.17 9.73
CA THR A 136 5.41 2.18 9.12
C THR A 136 4.23 1.52 8.39
N HIS A 137 4.46 0.46 7.65
CA HIS A 137 3.40 -0.29 6.99
C HIS A 137 2.53 -1.10 7.97
N PHE A 138 3.10 -1.57 9.08
CA PHE A 138 2.32 -2.13 10.19
C PHE A 138 1.39 -1.08 10.79
N ALA A 139 1.87 0.14 11.04
CA ALA A 139 1.06 1.23 11.57
C ALA A 139 -0.13 1.57 10.65
N TYR A 140 0.08 1.55 9.33
CA TYR A 140 -1.00 1.69 8.36
C TYR A 140 -2.03 0.57 8.48
N GLY A 141 -1.61 -0.70 8.51
CA GLY A 141 -2.50 -1.86 8.67
C GLY A 141 -3.27 -1.84 9.98
N ALA A 142 -2.59 -1.49 11.09
CA ALA A 142 -3.22 -1.33 12.40
C ALA A 142 -4.24 -0.19 12.39
N GLY A 143 -3.90 0.95 11.77
CA GLY A 143 -4.80 2.09 11.58
C GLY A 143 -6.07 1.69 10.84
N LEU A 144 -5.94 0.95 9.73
CA LEU A 144 -7.08 0.46 8.96
C LEU A 144 -7.98 -0.45 9.80
N SER A 145 -7.39 -1.40 10.54
CA SER A 145 -8.14 -2.35 11.39
C SER A 145 -8.87 -1.64 12.54
N ILE A 146 -8.21 -0.70 13.21
CA ILE A 146 -8.81 0.11 14.29
C ILE A 146 -9.96 0.94 13.73
N THR A 147 -9.75 1.59 12.59
CA THR A 147 -10.76 2.41 11.94
C THR A 147 -11.99 1.62 11.56
N GLN A 148 -11.82 0.43 10.99
CA GLN A 148 -12.95 -0.44 10.64
C GLN A 148 -13.78 -0.81 11.88
N LYS A 149 -13.12 -1.18 12.97
CA LYS A 149 -13.80 -1.51 14.24
C LYS A 149 -14.55 -0.31 14.82
N VAL A 150 -13.90 0.85 14.91
CA VAL A 150 -14.50 2.10 15.44
C VAL A 150 -15.64 2.56 14.53
N SER A 151 -15.47 2.50 13.22
CA SER A 151 -16.53 2.84 12.25
C SER A 151 -17.73 1.91 12.36
N GLY A 152 -17.53 0.61 12.61
CA GLY A 152 -18.62 -0.32 12.89
C GLY A 152 -19.41 0.05 14.14
N VAL A 153 -18.72 0.47 15.22
CA VAL A 153 -19.39 0.98 16.44
C VAL A 153 -20.17 2.26 16.14
N PHE A 154 -19.61 3.18 15.35
CA PHE A 154 -20.30 4.41 14.94
C PHE A 154 -21.56 4.10 14.13
N LEU A 155 -21.48 3.19 13.16
CA LEU A 155 -22.62 2.76 12.35
C LEU A 155 -23.72 2.15 13.20
N ASN A 156 -23.38 1.25 14.14
CA ASN A 156 -24.34 0.62 15.05
C ASN A 156 -25.02 1.62 15.99
N ASN A 157 -24.36 2.72 16.32
CA ASN A 157 -24.94 3.82 17.13
C ASN A 157 -25.66 4.88 16.28
N GLY A 158 -25.88 4.64 14.99
CA GLY A 158 -26.59 5.55 14.09
C GLY A 158 -25.83 6.84 13.75
N ILE A 159 -24.50 6.86 13.95
CA ILE A 159 -23.69 8.02 13.59
C ILE A 159 -23.62 8.13 12.07
N CYS A 160 -24.06 9.28 11.53
CA CYS A 160 -24.03 9.55 10.10
C CYS A 160 -22.58 9.53 9.57
N TRP A 161 -22.38 8.92 8.41
CA TRP A 161 -21.08 8.87 7.72
C TRP A 161 -20.47 10.26 7.47
N ARG A 162 -21.30 11.29 7.27
CA ARG A 162 -20.83 12.68 7.14
C ARG A 162 -20.06 13.15 8.36
N ASN A 163 -20.54 12.82 9.56
CA ASN A 163 -19.87 13.17 10.82
C ASN A 163 -18.53 12.44 10.97
N VAL A 164 -18.41 11.22 10.44
CA VAL A 164 -17.17 10.45 10.49
C VAL A 164 -16.09 11.10 9.61
N TYR A 165 -16.45 11.57 8.41
CA TYR A 165 -15.53 12.35 7.59
C TYR A 165 -15.18 13.70 8.24
N LEU A 166 -16.11 14.34 8.95
CA LEU A 166 -15.81 15.56 9.72
C LEU A 166 -14.81 15.30 10.86
N ILE A 167 -14.91 14.16 11.54
CA ILE A 167 -13.89 13.71 12.50
C ILE A 167 -12.54 13.56 11.78
N GLY A 168 -12.52 13.01 10.58
CA GLY A 168 -11.32 12.93 9.73
C GLY A 168 -10.69 14.30 9.44
N VAL A 169 -11.49 15.34 9.20
CA VAL A 169 -11.00 16.73 9.06
C VAL A 169 -10.28 17.17 10.34
N VAL A 170 -10.95 17.03 11.51
CA VAL A 170 -10.40 17.48 12.79
C VAL A 170 -9.08 16.78 13.11
N ILE A 171 -9.02 15.45 12.94
CA ILE A 171 -7.80 14.69 13.22
C ILE A 171 -6.67 15.13 12.26
N SER A 172 -6.96 15.31 10.96
CA SER A 172 -5.97 15.76 9.98
C SER A 172 -5.38 17.12 10.33
N LEU A 173 -6.23 18.07 10.79
CA LEU A 173 -5.78 19.39 11.23
C LEU A 173 -4.98 19.35 12.52
N ILE A 174 -5.37 18.52 13.50
CA ILE A 174 -4.58 18.33 14.72
C ILE A 174 -3.19 17.79 14.39
N VAL A 175 -3.11 16.75 13.56
CA VAL A 175 -1.82 16.17 13.14
C VAL A 175 -1.02 17.20 12.36
N PHE A 176 -1.63 18.00 11.48
CA PHE A 176 -0.97 19.10 10.77
C PHE A 176 -0.33 20.11 11.73
N ILE A 177 -1.09 20.61 12.71
CA ILE A 177 -0.59 21.58 13.70
C ILE A 177 0.60 21.00 14.47
N VAL A 178 0.51 19.78 14.95
CA VAL A 178 1.61 19.12 15.66
C VAL A 178 2.83 18.95 14.74
N PHE A 179 2.59 18.54 13.48
CA PHE A 179 3.67 18.25 12.53
C PHE A 179 4.43 19.50 12.06
N ILE A 180 3.84 20.69 12.12
CA ILE A 180 4.55 21.96 11.84
C ILE A 180 5.82 22.08 12.69
N PHE A 181 5.75 21.68 13.95
CA PHE A 181 6.86 21.80 14.93
C PHE A 181 7.90 20.68 14.78
N ILE A 182 7.61 19.61 14.02
CA ILE A 182 8.57 18.53 13.79
C ILE A 182 9.55 18.92 12.70
N LYS A 183 10.83 18.95 13.03
CA LYS A 183 11.89 19.14 12.04
C LYS A 183 12.24 17.78 11.42
N LEU A 184 12.18 17.67 10.09
CA LEU A 184 12.70 16.52 9.36
C LEU A 184 14.05 16.85 8.72
N PRO A 185 14.90 15.86 8.45
CA PRO A 185 16.12 16.09 7.69
C PRO A 185 15.76 16.62 6.30
N GLU A 186 16.44 17.65 5.88
CA GLU A 186 16.34 18.14 4.51
C GLU A 186 17.26 17.30 3.63
N ASN A 187 16.75 16.88 2.49
CA ASN A 187 17.57 16.25 1.48
C ASN A 187 18.45 17.36 0.87
N LYS A 188 19.72 17.46 1.28
CA LYS A 188 20.69 18.42 0.76
C LYS A 188 21.23 18.00 -0.62
N VAL A 189 20.43 17.36 -1.45
CA VAL A 189 20.81 17.15 -2.85
C VAL A 189 20.82 18.53 -3.49
N SER A 190 22.01 19.00 -3.89
CA SER A 190 22.21 20.26 -4.55
C SER A 190 21.21 20.41 -5.71
N ARG A 191 20.43 21.48 -5.67
CA ARG A 191 19.25 21.73 -6.50
C ARG A 191 19.51 21.72 -8.02
N GLU A 192 20.76 21.69 -8.48
CA GLU A 192 21.09 21.92 -9.89
C GLU A 192 21.73 20.73 -10.63
N GLU A 193 22.35 19.77 -9.94
CA GLU A 193 23.19 18.77 -10.62
C GLU A 193 22.54 17.38 -10.86
N ASN A 194 21.35 17.09 -10.32
CA ASN A 194 20.84 15.72 -10.31
C ASN A 194 19.35 15.59 -10.69
N LYS A 195 18.95 16.17 -11.83
CA LYS A 195 17.62 15.88 -12.42
C LYS A 195 17.68 14.56 -13.16
N VAL A 196 17.25 13.47 -12.50
CA VAL A 196 17.02 12.19 -13.19
C VAL A 196 15.75 12.33 -14.02
N SER A 197 15.84 12.07 -15.32
CA SER A 197 14.69 12.10 -16.22
C SER A 197 13.93 10.77 -16.19
N LEU A 198 12.63 10.78 -16.56
CA LEU A 198 11.84 9.57 -16.71
C LEU A 198 12.53 8.58 -17.65
N LYS A 199 13.07 9.07 -18.75
CA LYS A 199 13.79 8.26 -19.74
C LYS A 199 14.99 7.55 -19.11
N GLU A 200 15.83 8.26 -18.35
CA GLU A 200 16.99 7.67 -17.67
C GLU A 200 16.61 6.57 -16.65
N ILE A 201 15.44 6.68 -16.03
CA ILE A 201 14.91 5.63 -15.14
C ILE A 201 14.50 4.42 -15.95
N LEU A 202 13.69 4.62 -17.01
CA LEU A 202 13.12 3.55 -17.80
C LEU A 202 14.14 2.88 -18.74
N ASP A 203 15.22 3.55 -19.13
CA ASP A 203 16.33 2.97 -19.90
C ASP A 203 17.13 1.93 -19.07
N LYS A 204 17.02 1.97 -17.74
CA LYS A 204 17.71 1.01 -16.87
C LYS A 204 16.90 -0.27 -16.73
N LYS A 205 17.44 -1.40 -17.19
CA LYS A 205 16.81 -2.73 -17.06
C LYS A 205 16.35 -3.06 -15.63
N VAL A 206 17.12 -2.64 -14.61
CA VAL A 206 16.79 -2.88 -13.21
C VAL A 206 15.50 -2.17 -12.79
N SER A 207 15.16 -1.02 -13.37
CA SER A 207 13.91 -0.30 -13.09
C SER A 207 12.68 -1.13 -13.47
N TRP A 208 12.72 -1.78 -14.64
CA TRP A 208 11.65 -2.68 -15.07
C TRP A 208 11.51 -3.90 -14.17
N TYR A 209 12.64 -4.43 -13.68
CA TYR A 209 12.58 -5.52 -12.70
C TYR A 209 11.87 -5.08 -11.40
N PHE A 210 12.14 -3.86 -10.90
CA PHE A 210 11.42 -3.31 -9.75
C PHE A 210 9.94 -3.08 -10.04
N ILE A 211 9.60 -2.49 -11.21
CA ILE A 211 8.22 -2.23 -11.63
C ILE A 211 7.40 -3.53 -11.64
N PHE A 212 7.91 -4.56 -12.30
CA PHE A 212 7.20 -5.83 -12.41
C PHE A 212 7.17 -6.58 -11.05
N ALA A 213 8.29 -6.64 -10.32
CA ALA A 213 8.33 -7.28 -9.00
C ALA A 213 7.28 -6.67 -8.06
N MET A 214 7.24 -5.33 -8.00
CA MET A 214 6.33 -4.60 -7.12
C MET A 214 4.88 -4.69 -7.61
N GLY A 215 4.65 -4.58 -8.93
CA GLY A 215 3.31 -4.65 -9.53
C GLY A 215 2.65 -6.01 -9.34
N PHE A 216 3.38 -7.10 -9.58
CA PHE A 216 2.89 -8.46 -9.34
C PHE A 216 2.64 -8.73 -7.86
N TYR A 217 3.51 -8.23 -6.97
CA TYR A 217 3.28 -8.36 -5.54
C TYR A 217 2.00 -7.64 -5.10
N ILE A 218 1.82 -6.36 -5.48
CA ILE A 218 0.65 -5.57 -5.11
C ILE A 218 -0.63 -6.26 -5.62
N MET A 219 -0.60 -6.76 -6.86
CA MET A 219 -1.69 -7.53 -7.44
C MET A 219 -2.02 -8.74 -6.56
N ALA A 220 -1.04 -9.54 -6.18
CA ALA A 220 -1.27 -10.75 -5.40
C ALA A 220 -1.84 -10.44 -4.01
N GLU A 221 -1.28 -9.44 -3.30
CA GLU A 221 -1.79 -9.01 -1.99
C GLU A 221 -3.24 -8.53 -2.06
N GLN A 222 -3.54 -7.62 -3.00
CA GLN A 222 -4.88 -7.05 -3.13
C GLN A 222 -5.89 -8.07 -3.65
N SER A 223 -5.50 -8.91 -4.60
CA SER A 223 -6.37 -9.93 -5.16
C SER A 223 -6.72 -11.01 -4.14
N THR A 224 -5.82 -11.32 -3.20
CA THR A 224 -6.15 -12.25 -2.11
C THR A 224 -7.33 -11.73 -1.29
N GLY A 225 -7.31 -10.45 -0.89
CA GLY A 225 -8.43 -9.86 -0.15
C GLY A 225 -9.72 -9.77 -0.95
N ARG A 226 -9.63 -9.55 -2.25
CA ARG A 226 -10.78 -9.27 -3.12
C ARG A 226 -11.42 -10.53 -3.71
N TRP A 227 -10.63 -11.52 -4.12
CA TRP A 227 -11.10 -12.67 -4.89
C TRP A 227 -11.12 -13.98 -4.12
N LEU A 228 -10.31 -14.12 -3.05
CA LEU A 228 -10.29 -15.32 -2.23
C LEU A 228 -11.63 -15.60 -1.54
N PRO A 229 -12.41 -14.60 -1.04
CA PRO A 229 -13.75 -14.86 -0.51
C PRO A 229 -14.66 -15.56 -1.52
N GLY A 230 -14.79 -15.03 -2.74
CA GLY A 230 -15.61 -15.61 -3.81
C GLY A 230 -15.13 -16.99 -4.27
N PHE A 231 -13.80 -17.22 -4.28
CA PHE A 231 -13.24 -18.55 -4.52
C PHE A 231 -13.68 -19.55 -3.45
N ILE A 232 -13.61 -19.20 -2.17
CA ILE A 232 -13.98 -20.08 -1.06
C ILE A 232 -15.47 -20.37 -1.10
N GLU A 233 -16.32 -19.37 -1.27
CA GLU A 233 -17.77 -19.49 -1.36
C GLU A 233 -18.19 -20.43 -2.49
N THR A 234 -17.59 -20.27 -3.68
CA THR A 234 -17.91 -21.06 -4.86
C THR A 234 -17.37 -22.49 -4.78
N SER A 235 -16.24 -22.69 -4.08
CA SER A 235 -15.57 -24.00 -4.01
C SER A 235 -16.03 -24.85 -2.82
N TYR A 236 -16.53 -24.23 -1.75
CA TYR A 236 -16.84 -24.90 -0.48
C TYR A 236 -18.19 -24.41 0.05
N SER A 237 -19.29 -24.94 -0.52
CA SER A 237 -20.68 -24.56 -0.18
C SER A 237 -21.12 -24.88 1.25
N ASN A 238 -20.33 -25.67 1.99
CA ASN A 238 -20.56 -26.01 3.39
C ASN A 238 -20.00 -24.99 4.38
N LEU A 239 -19.26 -23.96 3.91
CA LEU A 239 -18.73 -22.88 4.76
C LEU A 239 -19.71 -21.71 4.78
N ASN A 240 -19.95 -21.17 5.97
CA ASN A 240 -20.71 -19.93 6.13
C ASN A 240 -19.82 -18.69 5.99
N GLU A 241 -20.45 -17.51 5.80
CA GLU A 241 -19.74 -16.23 5.61
C GLU A 241 -18.74 -15.91 6.74
N SER A 242 -19.08 -16.25 8.00
CA SER A 242 -18.20 -16.03 9.14
C SER A 242 -16.92 -16.87 9.08
N GLN A 243 -17.04 -18.12 8.62
CA GLN A 243 -15.90 -19.01 8.42
C GLN A 243 -15.02 -18.53 7.26
N ILE A 244 -15.62 -18.10 6.15
CA ILE A 244 -14.90 -17.51 5.01
C ILE A 244 -14.14 -16.27 5.48
N ALA A 245 -14.80 -15.35 6.17
CA ALA A 245 -14.20 -14.16 6.72
C ALA A 245 -13.03 -14.48 7.67
N SER A 246 -13.10 -15.57 8.42
CA SER A 246 -12.04 -15.99 9.34
C SER A 246 -10.74 -16.37 8.62
N TYR A 247 -10.79 -17.06 7.48
CA TYR A 247 -9.61 -17.38 6.68
C TYR A 247 -8.96 -16.14 6.10
N ILE A 248 -9.77 -15.20 5.60
CA ILE A 248 -9.27 -13.93 5.05
C ILE A 248 -8.62 -13.10 6.16
N SER A 249 -9.29 -13.00 7.32
CA SER A 249 -8.76 -12.29 8.48
C SER A 249 -7.44 -12.90 8.96
N LEU A 250 -7.33 -14.21 8.99
CA LEU A 250 -6.10 -14.91 9.38
C LEU A 250 -4.95 -14.58 8.41
N PHE A 251 -5.21 -14.53 7.10
CA PHE A 251 -4.20 -14.10 6.11
C PHE A 251 -3.67 -12.70 6.43
N PHE A 252 -4.57 -11.71 6.66
CA PHE A 252 -4.15 -10.33 6.94
C PHE A 252 -3.55 -10.15 8.34
N ILE A 253 -3.96 -10.95 9.33
CA ILE A 253 -3.31 -10.99 10.65
C ILE A 253 -1.87 -11.49 10.51
N LEU A 254 -1.66 -12.59 9.81
CA LEU A 254 -0.33 -13.15 9.58
C LEU A 254 0.54 -12.23 8.73
N LEU A 255 -0.04 -11.55 7.74
CA LEU A 255 0.62 -10.49 6.98
C LEU A 255 1.05 -9.34 7.90
N THR A 256 0.19 -8.93 8.82
CA THR A 256 0.49 -7.85 9.79
C THR A 256 1.58 -8.26 10.78
N ILE A 257 1.50 -9.47 11.35
CA ILE A 257 2.53 -10.03 12.23
C ILE A 257 3.86 -10.17 11.47
N GLY A 258 3.80 -10.66 10.24
CA GLY A 258 4.98 -10.80 9.38
C GLY A 258 5.68 -9.48 9.10
N ARG A 259 4.97 -8.35 9.01
CA ARG A 259 5.57 -7.00 8.89
C ARG A 259 6.40 -6.63 10.12
N LEU A 260 5.97 -7.02 11.32
CA LEU A 260 6.73 -6.75 12.54
C LEU A 260 8.01 -7.61 12.62
N VAL A 261 7.88 -8.91 12.35
CA VAL A 261 8.99 -9.87 12.49
C VAL A 261 9.93 -9.83 11.28
N GLY A 262 9.37 -9.65 10.09
CA GLY A 262 10.10 -9.76 8.84
C GLY A 262 11.16 -8.68 8.64
N GLY A 263 10.97 -7.49 9.23
CA GLY A 263 12.00 -6.44 9.23
C GLY A 263 13.30 -6.89 9.91
N PHE A 264 13.22 -7.58 11.04
CA PHE A 264 14.39 -8.16 11.73
C PHE A 264 15.04 -9.27 10.90
N ILE A 265 14.23 -10.06 10.18
CA ILE A 265 14.74 -11.10 9.27
C ILE A 265 15.48 -10.45 8.11
N ALA A 266 14.94 -9.40 7.52
CA ALA A 266 15.55 -8.68 6.40
C ALA A 266 16.89 -8.02 6.79
N ASP A 267 16.97 -7.45 7.99
CA ASP A 267 18.22 -6.87 8.49
C ASP A 267 19.32 -7.93 8.72
N LYS A 268 18.95 -9.16 9.14
CA LYS A 268 19.91 -10.24 9.39
C LYS A 268 20.33 -11.00 8.13
N LEU A 269 19.40 -11.34 7.25
CA LEU A 269 19.64 -12.15 6.05
C LEU A 269 20.03 -11.32 4.83
N GLY A 270 19.78 -10.01 4.89
CA GLY A 270 19.88 -9.07 3.77
C GLY A 270 18.57 -8.94 3.00
N GLU A 271 18.26 -7.71 2.63
CA GLU A 271 16.98 -7.29 2.06
C GLU A 271 16.56 -8.12 0.82
N ILE A 272 17.44 -8.19 -0.19
CA ILE A 272 17.15 -8.89 -1.46
C ILE A 272 16.93 -10.39 -1.24
N LYS A 273 17.80 -11.01 -0.44
CA LYS A 273 17.72 -12.45 -0.15
C LYS A 273 16.42 -12.79 0.57
N THR A 274 16.01 -11.95 1.50
CA THR A 274 14.77 -12.15 2.25
C THR A 274 13.56 -12.04 1.34
N VAL A 275 13.49 -11.04 0.44
CA VAL A 275 12.38 -10.92 -0.52
C VAL A 275 12.33 -12.14 -1.45
N ILE A 276 13.47 -12.65 -1.92
CA ILE A 276 13.53 -13.87 -2.75
C ILE A 276 12.94 -15.07 -2.01
N ILE A 277 13.36 -15.31 -0.76
CA ILE A 277 12.88 -16.45 0.04
C ILE A 277 11.38 -16.29 0.33
N PHE A 278 10.94 -15.11 0.74
CA PHE A 278 9.56 -14.85 1.12
C PHE A 278 8.61 -14.96 -0.07
N SER A 279 8.97 -14.42 -1.23
CA SER A 279 8.14 -14.56 -2.43
C SER A 279 8.05 -16.00 -2.93
N LEU A 280 9.15 -16.77 -2.86
CA LEU A 280 9.12 -18.18 -3.22
C LEU A 280 8.24 -18.99 -2.26
N LEU A 281 8.44 -18.86 -0.95
CA LEU A 281 7.67 -19.59 0.06
C LEU A 281 6.19 -19.17 0.03
N GLY A 282 5.90 -17.87 -0.07
CA GLY A 282 4.54 -17.36 -0.14
C GLY A 282 3.76 -17.92 -1.34
N GLY A 283 4.35 -17.88 -2.53
CA GLY A 283 3.76 -18.43 -3.74
C GLY A 283 3.55 -19.94 -3.68
N THR A 284 4.57 -20.66 -3.19
CA THR A 284 4.49 -22.13 -3.04
C THR A 284 3.41 -22.55 -2.05
N LEU A 285 3.36 -21.91 -0.87
CA LEU A 285 2.32 -22.20 0.13
C LEU A 285 0.92 -21.90 -0.39
N PHE A 286 0.74 -20.79 -1.12
CA PHE A 286 -0.54 -20.46 -1.71
C PHE A 286 -0.99 -21.52 -2.71
N ILE A 287 -0.10 -21.96 -3.62
CA ILE A 287 -0.38 -23.04 -4.57
C ILE A 287 -0.72 -24.35 -3.85
N LEU A 288 0.08 -24.77 -2.87
CA LEU A 288 -0.18 -25.97 -2.09
C LEU A 288 -1.54 -25.91 -1.41
N GLY A 289 -1.89 -24.74 -0.86
CA GLY A 289 -3.18 -24.54 -0.24
C GLY A 289 -4.35 -24.69 -1.21
N LEU A 290 -4.24 -24.25 -2.46
CA LEU A 290 -5.27 -24.43 -3.48
C LEU A 290 -5.53 -25.92 -3.81
N PHE A 291 -4.49 -26.77 -3.73
CA PHE A 291 -4.63 -28.21 -4.02
C PHE A 291 -5.08 -29.07 -2.85
N LEU A 292 -4.96 -28.58 -1.60
CA LEU A 292 -5.27 -29.36 -0.39
C LEU A 292 -6.73 -29.22 0.09
N GLY A 293 -7.60 -28.66 -0.74
CA GLY A 293 -9.01 -28.51 -0.44
C GLY A 293 -9.25 -27.58 0.77
N ILE A 294 -10.27 -27.87 1.56
CA ILE A 294 -10.68 -27.01 2.68
C ILE A 294 -9.57 -26.82 3.73
N ASN A 295 -8.76 -27.86 4.01
CA ASN A 295 -7.63 -27.76 4.93
C ASN A 295 -6.51 -26.87 4.38
N GLY A 296 -6.44 -26.73 3.07
CA GLY A 296 -5.49 -25.86 2.39
C GLY A 296 -5.76 -24.38 2.62
N LEU A 297 -6.96 -23.99 3.03
CA LEU A 297 -7.29 -22.59 3.33
C LEU A 297 -6.45 -22.04 4.48
N TYR A 298 -6.08 -22.85 5.48
CA TYR A 298 -5.14 -22.44 6.52
C TYR A 298 -3.73 -22.19 5.97
N ILE A 299 -3.31 -23.00 4.97
CA ILE A 299 -2.00 -22.86 4.32
C ILE A 299 -1.99 -21.61 3.45
N ILE A 300 -3.09 -21.30 2.74
CA ILE A 300 -3.27 -20.02 2.04
C ILE A 300 -3.17 -18.87 3.02
N SER A 301 -3.85 -18.96 4.17
CA SER A 301 -3.77 -17.91 5.20
C SER A 301 -2.33 -17.75 5.72
N LEU A 302 -1.60 -18.84 5.93
CA LEU A 302 -0.19 -18.80 6.36
C LEU A 302 0.71 -18.11 5.34
N SER A 303 0.40 -18.17 4.04
CA SER A 303 1.18 -17.47 3.01
C SER A 303 1.22 -15.96 3.23
N GLY A 304 0.22 -15.38 3.91
CA GLY A 304 0.18 -13.97 4.27
C GLY A 304 1.40 -13.50 5.07
N PHE A 305 1.93 -14.35 5.96
CA PHE A 305 3.18 -14.06 6.66
C PHE A 305 4.34 -13.83 5.69
N PHE A 306 4.43 -14.61 4.63
CA PHE A 306 5.48 -14.50 3.62
C PHE A 306 5.22 -13.38 2.60
N PHE A 307 3.99 -12.93 2.43
CA PHE A 307 3.70 -11.74 1.61
C PHE A 307 4.15 -10.45 2.30
N SER A 308 4.16 -10.41 3.61
CA SER A 308 4.18 -9.23 4.48
C SER A 308 5.24 -8.18 4.18
N ILE A 309 6.50 -8.61 4.00
CA ILE A 309 7.66 -7.70 3.95
C ILE A 309 8.08 -7.32 2.52
N ILE A 310 7.47 -7.93 1.52
CA ILE A 310 7.95 -7.81 0.14
C ILE A 310 7.91 -6.34 -0.31
N PHE A 311 6.76 -5.67 -0.18
CA PHE A 311 6.63 -4.26 -0.61
C PHE A 311 7.55 -3.32 0.17
N PRO A 312 7.51 -3.27 1.52
CA PRO A 312 8.33 -2.32 2.26
C PRO A 312 9.83 -2.54 2.06
N THR A 313 10.25 -3.79 1.92
CA THR A 313 11.65 -4.12 1.67
C THR A 313 12.08 -3.75 0.25
N LEU A 314 11.21 -3.95 -0.78
CA LEU A 314 11.48 -3.48 -2.14
C LEU A 314 11.68 -1.96 -2.20
N VAL A 315 10.89 -1.18 -1.45
CA VAL A 315 11.07 0.29 -1.37
C VAL A 315 12.47 0.64 -0.85
N ILE A 316 12.97 -0.07 0.16
CA ILE A 316 14.31 0.14 0.70
C ILE A 316 15.37 -0.22 -0.35
N ILE A 317 15.21 -1.35 -1.04
CA ILE A 317 16.16 -1.78 -2.08
C ILE A 317 16.20 -0.75 -3.21
N ILE A 318 15.07 -0.16 -3.61
CA ILE A 318 15.01 0.95 -4.59
C ILE A 318 15.83 2.14 -4.08
N GLY A 319 15.60 2.59 -2.83
CA GLY A 319 16.34 3.69 -2.22
C GLY A 319 17.84 3.43 -2.14
N ASN A 320 18.25 2.18 -1.89
CA ASN A 320 19.63 1.77 -1.86
C ASN A 320 20.28 1.66 -3.26
N THR A 321 19.46 1.39 -4.28
CA THR A 321 19.92 1.23 -5.69
C THR A 321 20.03 2.57 -6.41
N PHE A 322 19.09 3.48 -6.20
CA PHE A 322 18.99 4.78 -6.87
C PHE A 322 19.29 5.91 -5.87
N LYS A 323 20.57 6.29 -5.76
CA LYS A 323 21.02 7.30 -4.79
C LYS A 323 20.68 8.73 -5.19
N ILE A 324 20.48 8.99 -6.49
CA ILE A 324 20.15 10.30 -7.05
C ILE A 324 18.68 10.29 -7.48
N GLY A 325 17.92 11.33 -7.12
CA GLY A 325 16.49 11.40 -7.42
C GLY A 325 15.69 10.24 -6.83
N THR A 326 16.07 9.78 -5.65
CA THR A 326 15.51 8.55 -5.02
C THR A 326 14.00 8.63 -4.89
N ALA A 327 13.44 9.76 -4.42
CA ALA A 327 12.02 9.91 -4.22
C ALA A 327 11.26 9.90 -5.56
N TYR A 328 11.79 10.61 -6.56
CA TYR A 328 11.21 10.60 -7.91
C TYR A 328 11.24 9.21 -8.53
N THR A 329 12.40 8.53 -8.47
CA THR A 329 12.55 7.16 -9.00
C THR A 329 11.61 6.18 -8.30
N THR A 330 11.47 6.29 -6.97
CA THR A 330 10.52 5.46 -6.21
C THR A 330 9.08 5.74 -6.63
N GLY A 331 8.71 7.01 -6.78
CA GLY A 331 7.38 7.40 -7.27
C GLY A 331 7.08 6.86 -8.66
N VAL A 332 8.05 6.95 -9.60
CA VAL A 332 7.95 6.38 -10.94
C VAL A 332 7.70 4.87 -10.86
N ILE A 333 8.55 4.15 -10.13
CA ILE A 333 8.45 2.68 -10.02
C ILE A 333 7.10 2.26 -9.41
N ILE A 334 6.66 2.90 -8.32
CA ILE A 334 5.38 2.59 -7.68
C ILE A 334 4.21 2.89 -8.62
N SER A 335 4.25 4.00 -9.36
CA SER A 335 3.18 4.37 -10.29
C SER A 335 3.06 3.38 -11.44
N PHE A 336 4.18 2.98 -12.05
CA PHE A 336 4.17 1.97 -13.11
C PHE A 336 3.82 0.57 -12.57
N ALA A 337 4.24 0.24 -11.36
CA ALA A 337 3.81 -0.98 -10.67
C ALA A 337 2.30 -1.00 -10.43
N GLY A 338 1.70 0.15 -10.12
CA GLY A 338 0.25 0.31 -10.01
C GLY A 338 -0.48 0.01 -11.34
N ILE A 339 0.10 0.38 -12.49
CA ILE A 339 -0.44 0.03 -13.80
C ILE A 339 -0.41 -1.50 -13.99
N VAL A 340 0.70 -2.15 -13.66
CA VAL A 340 0.82 -3.62 -13.72
C VAL A 340 -0.23 -4.27 -12.82
N ASN A 341 -0.37 -3.82 -11.57
CA ASN A 341 -1.39 -4.30 -10.64
C ASN A 341 -2.80 -4.17 -11.22
N THR A 342 -3.16 -3.01 -11.74
CA THR A 342 -4.49 -2.76 -12.32
C THR A 342 -4.76 -3.65 -13.52
N SER A 343 -3.80 -3.77 -14.44
CA SER A 343 -3.91 -4.63 -15.63
C SER A 343 -4.09 -6.10 -15.25
N MET A 344 -3.34 -6.58 -14.26
CA MET A 344 -3.42 -7.96 -13.79
C MET A 344 -4.70 -8.26 -13.02
N ASN A 345 -5.25 -7.29 -12.27
CA ASN A 345 -6.57 -7.44 -11.63
C ASN A 345 -7.70 -7.50 -12.66
N LEU A 346 -7.62 -6.70 -13.73
CA LEU A 346 -8.55 -6.79 -14.85
C LEU A 346 -8.46 -8.16 -15.56
N ALA A 347 -7.24 -8.65 -15.79
CA ALA A 347 -7.03 -9.98 -16.36
C ALA A 347 -7.62 -11.08 -15.49
N LEU A 348 -7.47 -11.00 -14.15
CA LEU A 348 -8.06 -11.96 -13.22
C LEU A 348 -9.59 -11.93 -13.31
N GLY A 349 -10.21 -10.74 -13.33
CA GLY A 349 -11.66 -10.59 -13.50
C GLY A 349 -12.15 -11.22 -14.80
N PHE A 350 -11.50 -10.90 -15.93
CA PHE A 350 -11.84 -11.47 -17.22
C PHE A 350 -11.68 -13.01 -17.26
N LEU A 351 -10.61 -13.53 -16.69
CA LEU A 351 -10.40 -14.99 -16.58
C LEU A 351 -11.42 -15.64 -15.65
N SER A 352 -11.86 -14.94 -14.60
CA SER A 352 -12.92 -15.43 -13.72
C SER A 352 -14.25 -15.57 -14.45
N ASP A 353 -14.60 -14.62 -15.32
CA ASP A 353 -15.81 -14.68 -16.13
C ASP A 353 -15.74 -15.81 -17.19
N LEU A 354 -14.57 -16.05 -17.76
CA LEU A 354 -14.39 -17.06 -18.81
C LEU A 354 -14.23 -18.50 -18.28
N LEU A 355 -13.46 -18.67 -17.21
CA LEU A 355 -12.98 -19.99 -16.75
C LEU A 355 -13.52 -20.36 -15.35
N GLY A 356 -14.22 -19.43 -14.70
CA GLY A 356 -14.61 -19.52 -13.31
C GLY A 356 -13.50 -19.12 -12.34
N ILE A 357 -13.91 -18.63 -11.16
CA ILE A 357 -12.99 -18.13 -10.12
C ILE A 357 -12.03 -19.22 -9.62
N GLN A 358 -12.45 -20.51 -9.64
CA GLN A 358 -11.61 -21.64 -9.22
C GLN A 358 -10.33 -21.78 -10.05
N LYS A 359 -10.36 -21.39 -11.33
CA LYS A 359 -9.19 -21.41 -12.20
C LYS A 359 -8.47 -20.04 -12.18
N ALA A 360 -9.22 -18.95 -12.19
CA ALA A 360 -8.67 -17.61 -12.23
C ALA A 360 -7.82 -17.27 -10.98
N ILE A 361 -8.16 -17.83 -9.81
CA ILE A 361 -7.44 -17.57 -8.54
C ILE A 361 -5.96 -17.99 -8.60
N PHE A 362 -5.58 -18.92 -9.47
CA PHE A 362 -4.18 -19.34 -9.66
C PHE A 362 -3.29 -18.18 -10.15
N LEU A 363 -3.88 -17.12 -10.70
CA LEU A 363 -3.13 -15.92 -11.07
C LEU A 363 -2.46 -15.25 -9.86
N VAL A 364 -3.03 -15.40 -8.65
CA VAL A 364 -2.48 -14.85 -7.40
C VAL A 364 -1.11 -15.46 -7.06
N PRO A 365 -0.98 -16.77 -6.87
CA PRO A 365 0.33 -17.35 -6.57
C PRO A 365 1.30 -17.25 -7.75
N ILE A 366 0.83 -17.26 -9.01
CA ILE A 366 1.68 -17.00 -10.17
C ILE A 366 2.29 -15.61 -10.07
N ALA A 367 1.53 -14.59 -9.69
CA ALA A 367 2.04 -13.23 -9.52
C ALA A 367 3.13 -13.15 -8.44
N ILE A 368 2.98 -13.83 -7.30
CA ILE A 368 4.04 -13.89 -6.28
C ILE A 368 5.29 -14.61 -6.79
N LEU A 369 5.14 -15.67 -7.55
CA LEU A 369 6.29 -16.35 -8.17
C LEU A 369 6.95 -15.48 -9.26
N MET A 370 6.18 -14.66 -9.98
CA MET A 370 6.76 -13.65 -10.88
C MET A 370 7.53 -12.59 -10.10
N THR A 371 7.05 -12.20 -8.90
CA THR A 371 7.83 -11.33 -7.99
C THR A 371 9.18 -11.96 -7.65
N PHE A 372 9.21 -13.23 -7.24
CA PHE A 372 10.44 -13.99 -7.01
C PHE A 372 11.39 -13.94 -8.22
N PHE A 373 10.88 -14.18 -9.43
CA PHE A 373 11.65 -14.15 -10.67
C PHE A 373 12.30 -12.77 -10.90
N PHE A 374 11.51 -11.69 -10.82
CA PHE A 374 12.02 -10.35 -11.07
C PHE A 374 12.99 -9.87 -9.99
N VAL A 375 12.77 -10.21 -8.71
CA VAL A 375 13.71 -9.89 -7.62
C VAL A 375 15.02 -10.65 -7.78
N SER A 376 14.97 -11.89 -8.26
CA SER A 376 16.19 -12.64 -8.61
C SER A 376 16.96 -11.93 -9.74
N GLY A 377 16.27 -11.37 -10.73
CA GLY A 377 16.85 -10.53 -11.77
C GLY A 377 17.52 -9.25 -11.23
N ILE A 378 16.91 -8.61 -10.24
CA ILE A 378 17.50 -7.47 -9.51
C ILE A 378 18.82 -7.89 -8.86
N ASN A 379 18.81 -9.02 -8.13
CA ASN A 379 19.99 -9.54 -7.45
C ASN A 379 21.18 -9.78 -8.40
N ILE A 380 20.93 -10.44 -9.54
CA ILE A 380 21.94 -10.71 -10.55
C ILE A 380 22.49 -9.39 -11.13
N THR A 381 21.60 -8.45 -11.48
CA THR A 381 21.99 -7.16 -12.07
C THR A 381 22.87 -6.33 -11.12
N LEU A 382 22.52 -6.31 -9.82
CA LEU A 382 23.26 -5.54 -8.83
C LEU A 382 24.60 -6.20 -8.45
N LYS A 383 24.70 -7.54 -8.46
CA LYS A 383 25.97 -8.25 -8.26
C LYS A 383 26.94 -8.00 -9.39
N ASN A 384 26.48 -8.04 -10.64
CA ASN A 384 27.32 -7.78 -11.80
C ASN A 384 27.88 -6.34 -11.83
N LYS A 385 27.14 -5.35 -11.27
CA LYS A 385 27.64 -3.97 -11.12
C LYS A 385 28.69 -3.78 -10.04
N LYS A 386 28.76 -4.68 -9.04
CA LYS A 386 29.79 -4.64 -7.98
C LYS A 386 31.08 -5.37 -8.38
N ALA A 387 31.01 -6.20 -9.41
CA ALA A 387 32.13 -6.97 -9.92
C ALA A 387 32.93 -6.26 -11.03
N VAL A 388 32.47 -5.11 -11.51
CA VAL A 388 33.12 -4.17 -12.43
C VAL A 388 33.49 -2.90 -11.69
#